data_fb65a135a69c32e1257c11448e6ce4ce
#
_entry.id   fb65a135a69c32e1257c11448e6ce4ce
#
_cell.length_a   1.000
_cell.length_b   1.000
_cell.length_c   1.000
_cell.angle_alpha   90.00
_cell.angle_beta   90.00
_cell.angle_gamma   90.00
#
_symmetry.space_group_name_H-M   'P 1'
#
loop_
_entity.id
_entity.type
_entity.pdbx_description
1 polymer ?
#
loop_
_entity_poly.entity_id
_entity_poly.type
_entity_poly.pdbx_seq_one_letter_code
_entity_poly.pdbx_strand_id
1 'polypeptide(L)'
;MEYKIIDFPVHGDHEGKLVALEKNADFPFEIKRVYYIWDTVHDAIRGRHAHKNLQQVIICVKGECDFILDDGKNKETIHLDKPNRGLYISSNIWREFTNFSDDCVVMVLASEHYKPDAVSYTHLT
;
A
#
# COMPACT_ATOMS: atom_id res chain seq x y z
N MET A 1 -13.79 -4.05 8.09
CA MET A 1 -12.78 -3.53 7.14
C MET A 1 -11.77 -4.63 6.85
N GLU A 2 -11.63 -4.98 5.58
CA GLU A 2 -10.75 -6.09 5.23
C GLU A 2 -9.37 -5.60 4.83
N TYR A 3 -8.43 -5.68 5.76
CA TYR A 3 -7.02 -5.44 5.51
C TYR A 3 -6.18 -6.36 6.37
N LYS A 4 -4.93 -6.53 6.02
CA LYS A 4 -3.99 -7.27 6.87
C LYS A 4 -2.55 -6.82 6.63
N ILE A 5 -1.72 -7.03 7.64
CA ILE A 5 -0.28 -6.80 7.56
C ILE A 5 0.39 -8.12 7.17
N ILE A 6 1.25 -8.07 6.17
CA ILE A 6 1.98 -9.24 5.69
C ILE A 6 3.47 -8.97 5.86
N ASP A 7 4.16 -9.86 6.55
CA ASP A 7 5.62 -9.80 6.65
C ASP A 7 6.21 -10.78 5.64
N PHE A 8 6.98 -10.24 4.66
CA PHE A 8 7.56 -11.04 3.60
C PHE A 8 8.93 -11.58 4.01
N PRO A 9 9.28 -12.80 3.59
CA PRO A 9 10.59 -13.34 3.85
C PRO A 9 11.69 -12.49 3.22
N VAL A 10 12.76 -12.27 3.97
CA VAL A 10 13.95 -11.56 3.51
C VAL A 10 15.04 -12.57 3.20
N HIS A 11 15.62 -12.45 2.01
CA HIS A 11 16.73 -13.30 1.56
C HIS A 11 17.98 -12.45 1.40
N GLY A 12 19.15 -13.12 1.48
CA GLY A 12 20.42 -12.43 1.33
C GLY A 12 21.27 -12.45 2.59
N ASP A 13 22.29 -11.63 2.62
CA ASP A 13 23.27 -11.58 3.68
C ASP A 13 23.79 -10.15 3.91
N HIS A 14 24.98 -10.02 4.48
CA HIS A 14 25.58 -8.71 4.74
C HIS A 14 25.94 -7.92 3.47
N GLU A 15 25.96 -8.59 2.31
CA GLU A 15 26.24 -7.90 1.03
C GLU A 15 24.98 -7.37 0.37
N GLY A 16 23.82 -7.76 0.83
CA GLY A 16 22.57 -7.26 0.32
C GLY A 16 21.41 -8.16 0.69
N LYS A 17 20.21 -7.60 0.64
CA LYS A 17 18.97 -8.28 0.97
C LYS A 17 17.96 -8.10 -0.13
N LEU A 18 17.09 -9.10 -0.31
CA LEU A 18 15.99 -9.02 -1.27
C LEU A 18 14.70 -9.59 -0.71
N VAL A 19 13.59 -9.08 -1.21
CA VAL A 19 12.27 -9.64 -1.01
C VAL A 19 11.70 -9.90 -2.41
N ALA A 20 11.22 -11.11 -2.64
CA ALA A 20 10.54 -11.46 -3.88
C ALA A 20 9.03 -11.47 -3.67
N LEU A 21 8.31 -10.83 -4.57
CA LEU A 21 6.86 -10.71 -4.50
C LEU A 21 6.25 -11.36 -5.73
N GLU A 22 5.55 -12.45 -5.51
CA GLU A 22 4.88 -13.18 -6.58
C GLU A 22 3.65 -13.88 -6.01
N LYS A 23 2.70 -14.20 -6.85
CA LYS A 23 1.50 -14.91 -6.40
C LYS A 23 1.90 -16.28 -5.86
N ASN A 24 1.61 -16.50 -4.57
CA ASN A 24 1.82 -17.77 -3.88
C ASN A 24 0.93 -17.78 -2.63
N ALA A 25 1.21 -18.72 -1.69
CA ALA A 25 0.41 -18.83 -0.47
C ALA A 25 0.43 -17.55 0.39
N ASP A 26 1.51 -16.77 0.31
CA ASP A 26 1.69 -15.56 1.12
C ASP A 26 1.27 -14.28 0.42
N PHE A 27 1.19 -14.30 -0.92
CA PHE A 27 0.78 -13.14 -1.71
C PHE A 27 -0.60 -13.39 -2.34
N PRO A 28 -1.61 -12.58 -1.98
CA PRO A 28 -3.02 -12.98 -2.15
C PRO A 28 -3.61 -12.81 -3.55
N PHE A 29 -2.90 -12.22 -4.52
CA PHE A 29 -3.46 -12.00 -5.85
C PHE A 29 -2.37 -11.99 -6.94
N GLU A 30 -2.79 -12.13 -8.18
CA GLU A 30 -1.92 -11.95 -9.34
C GLU A 30 -1.63 -10.48 -9.57
N ILE A 31 -0.35 -10.13 -9.66
CA ILE A 31 0.08 -8.74 -9.81
C ILE A 31 -0.04 -8.34 -11.27
N LYS A 32 -0.88 -7.35 -11.55
CA LYS A 32 -1.07 -6.83 -12.89
C LYS A 32 -0.49 -5.43 -13.09
N ARG A 33 -0.21 -4.74 -12.00
CA ARG A 33 0.33 -3.39 -12.05
C ARG A 33 1.21 -3.14 -10.84
N VAL A 34 2.33 -2.45 -11.07
CA VAL A 34 3.22 -1.98 -10.00
C VAL A 34 3.45 -0.49 -10.23
N TYR A 35 3.34 0.30 -9.19
CA TYR A 35 3.74 1.69 -9.27
C TYR A 35 4.42 2.09 -7.96
N TYR A 36 5.19 3.17 -8.00
CA TYR A 36 5.89 3.64 -6.83
C TYR A 36 5.92 5.17 -6.80
N ILE A 37 6.00 5.71 -5.60
CA ILE A 37 5.89 7.13 -5.31
C ILE A 37 7.12 7.54 -4.51
N TRP A 38 7.75 8.66 -4.90
CA TRP A 38 8.91 9.20 -4.20
C TRP A 38 8.86 10.73 -4.22
N ASP A 39 9.78 11.36 -3.51
CA ASP A 39 9.87 12.82 -3.43
C ASP A 39 8.58 13.48 -2.91
N THR A 40 7.90 12.80 -1.99
CA THR A 40 6.73 13.35 -1.33
C THR A 40 7.16 14.31 -0.22
N VAL A 41 6.49 15.46 -0.12
CA VAL A 41 6.72 16.37 1.00
C VAL A 41 6.02 15.83 2.26
N HIS A 42 6.58 16.13 3.43
CA HIS A 42 6.16 15.55 4.70
C HIS A 42 4.65 15.70 4.98
N ASP A 43 4.08 16.87 4.70
CA ASP A 43 2.69 17.18 4.99
C ASP A 43 1.74 16.92 3.82
N ALA A 44 2.22 16.32 2.73
CA ALA A 44 1.36 15.92 1.63
C ALA A 44 0.37 14.84 2.06
N ILE A 45 -0.81 14.86 1.48
CA ILE A 45 -1.83 13.81 1.64
C ILE A 45 -2.12 13.27 0.25
N ARG A 46 -1.85 11.98 0.05
CA ARG A 46 -2.01 11.34 -1.24
C ARG A 46 -3.03 10.20 -1.15
N GLY A 47 -3.47 9.73 -2.32
CA GLY A 47 -4.30 8.54 -2.42
C GLY A 47 -5.70 8.68 -1.83
N ARG A 48 -6.22 9.89 -1.70
CA ARG A 48 -7.53 10.17 -1.10
C ARG A 48 -8.67 9.66 -1.98
N HIS A 49 -8.80 8.34 -2.02
CA HIS A 49 -9.78 7.68 -2.89
C HIS A 49 -10.05 6.26 -2.41
N ALA A 50 -11.07 5.63 -3.00
CA ALA A 50 -11.37 4.21 -2.84
C ALA A 50 -11.50 3.56 -4.21
N HIS A 51 -11.23 2.27 -4.27
CA HIS A 51 -11.33 1.50 -5.50
C HIS A 51 -12.43 0.45 -5.39
N LYS A 52 -13.19 0.26 -6.47
CA LYS A 52 -14.33 -0.65 -6.46
C LYS A 52 -13.95 -2.12 -6.59
N ASN A 53 -13.00 -2.46 -7.45
CA ASN A 53 -12.65 -3.85 -7.75
C ASN A 53 -11.14 -4.06 -7.72
N LEU A 54 -10.49 -3.60 -6.66
CA LEU A 54 -9.04 -3.60 -6.61
C LEU A 54 -8.55 -4.14 -5.28
N GLN A 55 -7.56 -5.04 -5.38
CA GLN A 55 -6.76 -5.44 -4.24
C GLN A 55 -5.37 -4.82 -4.40
N GLN A 56 -4.78 -4.40 -3.31
CA GLN A 56 -3.45 -3.80 -3.32
C GLN A 56 -2.62 -4.30 -2.15
N VAL A 57 -1.32 -4.37 -2.37
CA VAL A 57 -0.33 -4.49 -1.30
C VAL A 57 0.58 -3.27 -1.40
N ILE A 58 0.70 -2.56 -0.30
CA ILE A 58 1.47 -1.32 -0.20
C ILE A 58 2.68 -1.57 0.69
N ILE A 59 3.87 -1.18 0.21
CA ILE A 59 5.13 -1.37 0.93
C ILE A 59 5.88 -0.06 0.93
N CYS A 60 6.30 0.39 2.12
CA CYS A 60 7.24 1.49 2.23
C CYS A 60 8.65 0.90 2.12
N VAL A 61 9.22 0.93 0.92
CA VAL A 61 10.51 0.26 0.66
C VAL A 61 11.69 1.04 1.20
N LYS A 62 11.50 2.32 1.49
CA LYS A 62 12.50 3.17 2.13
C LYS A 62 11.80 4.25 2.94
N GLY A 63 12.35 4.60 4.10
CA GLY A 63 11.77 5.60 4.98
C GLY A 63 10.52 5.10 5.68
N GLU A 64 9.60 6.02 5.94
CA GLU A 64 8.35 5.70 6.65
C GLU A 64 7.22 6.64 6.26
N CYS A 65 6.00 6.17 6.46
CA CYS A 65 4.77 6.96 6.26
C CYS A 65 3.61 6.33 6.99
N ASP A 66 2.50 7.05 7.06
CA ASP A 66 1.26 6.57 7.67
C ASP A 66 0.19 6.34 6.61
N PHE A 67 -0.52 5.23 6.74
CA PHE A 67 -1.71 4.92 5.96
C PHE A 67 -2.94 5.05 6.84
N ILE A 68 -3.91 5.81 6.37
CA ILE A 68 -5.21 5.97 7.04
C ILE A 68 -6.24 5.21 6.20
N LEU A 69 -6.90 4.24 6.84
CA LEU A 69 -7.95 3.43 6.22
C LEU A 69 -9.29 3.76 6.84
N ASP A 70 -10.32 3.88 6.01
CA ASP A 70 -11.65 4.23 6.46
C ASP A 70 -12.69 3.48 5.61
N ASP A 71 -13.54 2.69 6.24
CA ASP A 71 -14.62 1.96 5.55
C ASP A 71 -15.98 2.62 5.72
N GLY A 72 -16.02 3.82 6.31
CA GLY A 72 -17.25 4.54 6.61
C GLY A 72 -17.78 4.29 8.01
N LYS A 73 -17.28 3.27 8.71
CA LYS A 73 -17.67 2.93 10.09
C LYS A 73 -16.48 2.95 11.03
N ASN A 74 -15.35 2.47 10.57
CA ASN A 74 -14.11 2.38 11.35
C ASN A 74 -12.99 3.07 10.62
N LYS A 75 -12.10 3.70 11.38
CA LYS A 75 -10.93 4.40 10.85
C LYS A 75 -9.71 3.93 11.60
N GLU A 76 -8.68 3.55 10.85
CA GLU A 76 -7.44 3.06 11.45
C GLU A 76 -6.22 3.68 10.76
N THR A 77 -5.17 3.88 11.52
CA THR A 77 -3.88 4.38 11.02
C THR A 77 -2.84 3.28 11.14
N ILE A 78 -2.21 2.97 10.01
CA ILE A 78 -1.16 1.95 9.92
C ILE A 78 0.15 2.65 9.59
N HIS A 79 1.16 2.47 10.44
CA HIS A 79 2.49 3.01 10.19
C HIS A 79 3.34 2.00 9.43
N LEU A 80 3.89 2.41 8.29
CA LEU A 80 4.76 1.58 7.47
C LEU A 80 6.18 2.11 7.51
N ASP A 81 7.11 1.29 7.99
CA ASP A 81 8.52 1.66 8.17
C ASP A 81 9.50 0.54 7.85
N LYS A 82 9.04 -0.55 7.22
CA LYS A 82 9.90 -1.71 6.92
C LYS A 82 9.76 -2.13 5.47
N PRO A 83 10.88 -2.39 4.77
CA PRO A 83 10.82 -2.77 3.35
C PRO A 83 10.25 -4.17 3.10
N ASN A 84 10.15 -5.01 4.14
CA ASN A 84 9.58 -6.35 4.01
C ASN A 84 8.19 -6.48 4.64
N ARG A 85 7.53 -5.37 4.92
CA ARG A 85 6.17 -5.39 5.46
C ARG A 85 5.21 -4.74 4.51
N GLY A 86 4.17 -5.47 4.12
CA GLY A 86 3.13 -4.99 3.23
C GLY A 86 1.79 -4.81 3.94
N LEU A 87 1.06 -3.79 3.51
CA LEU A 87 -0.32 -3.58 3.91
C LEU A 87 -1.22 -4.04 2.76
N TYR A 88 -1.95 -5.14 2.99
CA TYR A 88 -2.96 -5.61 2.05
C TYR A 88 -4.30 -4.93 2.35
N ILE A 89 -4.92 -4.38 1.32
CA ILE A 89 -6.25 -3.80 1.39
C ILE A 89 -7.11 -4.28 0.23
N SER A 90 -8.38 -4.56 0.54
CA SER A 90 -9.36 -4.98 -0.46
C SER A 90 -10.14 -3.78 -1.01
N SER A 91 -11.19 -4.06 -1.78
CA SER A 91 -12.01 -3.04 -2.43
C SER A 91 -12.82 -2.21 -1.44
N ASN A 92 -13.22 -1.01 -1.87
CA ASN A 92 -14.15 -0.15 -1.15
C ASN A 92 -13.67 0.33 0.23
N ILE A 93 -12.37 0.49 0.38
CA ILE A 93 -11.78 1.11 1.56
C ILE A 93 -11.19 2.45 1.13
N TRP A 94 -11.65 3.53 1.74
CA TRP A 94 -11.03 4.84 1.55
C TRP A 94 -9.64 4.83 2.15
N ARG A 95 -8.69 5.37 1.42
CA ARG A 95 -7.30 5.39 1.86
C ARG A 95 -6.67 6.74 1.64
N GLU A 96 -5.83 7.10 2.58
CA GLU A 96 -4.97 8.26 2.49
C GLU A 96 -3.61 7.85 3.01
N PHE A 97 -2.54 8.35 2.42
CA PHE A 97 -1.24 8.20 3.03
C PHE A 97 -0.55 9.55 3.13
N THR A 98 0.10 9.74 4.24
CA THR A 98 0.65 11.02 4.66
C THR A 98 1.81 10.79 5.63
N ASN A 99 2.32 11.89 6.19
CA ASN A 99 3.36 11.87 7.20
C ASN A 99 4.63 11.17 6.69
N PHE A 100 4.99 11.49 5.44
CA PHE A 100 6.14 10.90 4.75
C PHE A 100 7.46 11.39 5.35
N SER A 101 8.41 10.48 5.55
CA SER A 101 9.80 10.89 5.78
C SER A 101 10.39 11.47 4.50
N ASP A 102 11.48 12.23 4.62
CA ASP A 102 12.11 12.87 3.46
C ASP A 102 12.60 11.87 2.40
N ASP A 103 12.99 10.69 2.84
CA ASP A 103 13.53 9.63 1.99
C ASP A 103 12.49 8.59 1.60
N CYS A 104 11.22 8.81 1.88
CA CYS A 104 10.17 7.81 1.73
C CYS A 104 9.98 7.41 0.26
N VAL A 105 9.96 6.10 0.02
CA VAL A 105 9.57 5.51 -1.25
C VAL A 105 8.51 4.47 -0.99
N VAL A 106 7.34 4.64 -1.60
CA VAL A 106 6.21 3.72 -1.46
C VAL A 106 6.00 2.98 -2.76
N MET A 107 5.94 1.66 -2.69
CA MET A 107 5.63 0.80 -3.84
C MET A 107 4.27 0.16 -3.62
N VAL A 108 3.44 0.14 -4.67
CA VAL A 108 2.11 -0.45 -4.64
C VAL A 108 2.02 -1.52 -5.72
N LEU A 109 1.59 -2.71 -5.30
CA LEU A 109 1.29 -3.83 -6.20
C LEU A 109 -0.22 -3.99 -6.27
N ALA A 110 -0.76 -4.04 -7.47
CA ALA A 110 -2.20 -3.99 -7.69
C ALA A 110 -2.69 -5.17 -8.52
N SER A 111 -3.90 -5.63 -8.20
CA SER A 111 -4.54 -6.78 -8.87
C SER A 111 -5.14 -6.44 -10.22
N GLU A 112 -5.22 -5.17 -10.58
CA GLU A 112 -5.85 -4.74 -11.81
C GLU A 112 -5.04 -3.63 -12.49
N HIS A 113 -5.19 -3.52 -13.82
CA HIS A 113 -4.69 -2.38 -14.56
C HIS A 113 -5.44 -1.11 -14.14
N TYR A 114 -4.85 0.05 -14.42
CA TYR A 114 -5.49 1.31 -14.10
C TYR A 114 -6.81 1.48 -14.83
N LYS A 115 -7.88 1.77 -14.07
CA LYS A 115 -9.24 1.98 -14.58
C LYS A 115 -9.81 3.21 -13.89
N PRO A 116 -9.77 4.39 -14.52
CA PRO A 116 -10.18 5.64 -13.86
C PRO A 116 -11.64 5.63 -13.39
N ASP A 117 -12.54 4.95 -14.11
CA ASP A 117 -13.95 4.86 -13.74
C ASP A 117 -14.23 3.94 -12.56
N ALA A 118 -13.27 3.14 -12.12
CA ALA A 118 -13.39 2.29 -10.94
C ALA A 118 -12.93 2.96 -9.66
N VAL A 119 -12.42 4.21 -9.75
CA VAL A 119 -11.89 4.95 -8.60
C VAL A 119 -12.96 5.92 -8.09
N SER A 120 -13.19 5.94 -6.79
CA SER A 120 -14.07 6.90 -6.14
C SER A 120 -13.22 7.89 -5.33
N TYR A 121 -13.42 9.17 -5.60
CA TYR A 121 -12.78 10.27 -4.85
C TYR A 121 -13.71 10.83 -3.77
N THR A 122 -14.89 10.20 -3.62
CA THR A 122 -15.85 10.57 -2.58
C THR A 122 -15.71 9.62 -1.41
N HIS A 123 -15.68 10.15 -0.19
CA HIS A 123 -15.58 9.33 1.01
C HIS A 123 -16.75 8.35 1.11
N LEU A 124 -16.50 7.17 1.68
CA LEU A 124 -17.47 6.07 1.70
C LEU A 124 -18.59 6.22 2.74
N THR A 125 -18.58 7.23 3.54
CA THR A 125 -19.67 7.44 4.53
C THR A 125 -20.97 8.02 3.89
#